data_989b8bf2c87f7c781d2d821c18a29565
#
_entry.id   989b8bf2c87f7c781d2d821c18a29565
#
_cell.length_a   1.000
_cell.length_b   1.000
_cell.length_c   1.000
_cell.angle_alpha   90.00
_cell.angle_beta   90.00
_cell.angle_gamma   90.00
#
_symmetry.space_group_name_H-M   'P 1'
#
loop_
_entity.id
_entity.type
_entity.pdbx_description
1 polymer ?
#
loop_
_entity_poly.entity_id
_entity_poly.type
_entity_poly.pdbx_seq_one_letter_code
_entity_poly.pdbx_strand_id
1 'polypeptide(L)'
;MGKPSTSVWATLQKKRWPLMILLVLSVSTVGMILVRSTFDSCSVSGKRCGREKEDNNSDVKIQSVSGSLNPLGFMKSKLVLLVSHELSLSGGPLLLMELAFLLRGVESEVVWITNQKPVEEDEVIKVLEHKMLDRGVQVISAKSQKAIDTALKSDLVVLNTAVAGKWLDAVLKDNVPKVLPKVLWWIHEMRGHYFKPDLVMHLPFVAGAMIDSHATAEYWKNRTHDRLGIKMPKTYVVHLGNSKELMEVAEDSFAKNVLREQVRESLGVRNEDILFGIINSVSRGKGQDLFLRAFYESLKVIKETKKLEVPTMHAVVVGSDMSAQTKFETELRNFVQEKKLQKIVHFVNKTMKVAPYLAAIDVLVQNSQARGECFGRITIEAMAFKLPVLGTAAGGTMEIVVNRTTGLLHNTGKDGVLPLAKNIVKLATNMEMRRTMGKKGYERVKEMFLEHHMSHRIASVLREVLQHAKIHSQTTNSDY
;
A
#
# COMPACT_ATOMS: atom_id res chain seq x y z
N MET A 1 -9.57 32.66 -58.18
CA MET A 1 -8.86 33.83 -57.62
C MET A 1 -9.68 34.40 -56.49
N GLY A 2 -9.12 34.51 -55.30
CA GLY A 2 -9.78 35.11 -54.14
C GLY A 2 -9.40 34.40 -52.85
N LYS A 3 -8.31 34.83 -52.18
CA LYS A 3 -7.94 34.38 -50.81
C LYS A 3 -8.86 35.05 -49.78
N PRO A 4 -9.34 34.33 -48.76
CA PRO A 4 -10.04 34.99 -47.67
C PRO A 4 -9.04 35.59 -46.65
N SER A 5 -9.38 36.78 -46.17
CA SER A 5 -8.67 37.59 -45.22
C SER A 5 -8.57 36.94 -43.84
N THR A 6 -7.41 36.90 -43.24
CA THR A 6 -7.18 36.49 -41.84
C THR A 6 -7.72 37.57 -40.92
N SER A 7 -8.62 37.15 -40.00
CA SER A 7 -9.28 38.06 -39.05
C SER A 7 -8.30 38.55 -37.97
N VAL A 8 -8.39 39.87 -37.69
CA VAL A 8 -7.64 40.63 -36.67
C VAL A 8 -7.77 40.09 -35.25
N TRP A 9 -8.69 39.17 -34.99
CA TRP A 9 -8.95 38.58 -33.67
C TRP A 9 -7.88 37.57 -33.21
N ALA A 10 -7.18 36.92 -34.13
CA ALA A 10 -6.17 35.92 -33.77
C ALA A 10 -4.87 36.55 -33.21
N THR A 11 -4.62 37.83 -33.47
CA THR A 11 -3.41 38.52 -33.03
C THR A 11 -3.51 39.13 -31.63
N LEU A 12 -4.71 39.35 -31.13
CA LEU A 12 -4.95 39.87 -29.78
C LEU A 12 -4.94 38.80 -28.69
N GLN A 13 -5.23 37.55 -29.04
CA GLN A 13 -5.14 36.44 -28.07
C GLN A 13 -3.69 36.02 -27.78
N LYS A 14 -2.78 36.11 -28.73
CA LYS A 14 -1.35 35.73 -28.53
C LYS A 14 -0.57 36.68 -27.60
N LYS A 15 -1.05 37.91 -27.34
CA LYS A 15 -0.35 38.87 -26.46
C LYS A 15 -0.83 38.84 -25.00
N ARG A 16 -1.94 38.15 -24.68
CA ARG A 16 -2.48 38.08 -23.29
C ARG A 16 -1.96 36.91 -22.46
N TRP A 17 -1.49 35.85 -23.07
CA TRP A 17 -1.00 34.66 -22.39
C TRP A 17 0.27 34.86 -21.56
N PRO A 18 1.32 35.58 -22.03
CA PRO A 18 2.52 35.79 -21.22
C PRO A 18 2.27 36.69 -20.00
N LEU A 19 1.31 37.62 -20.07
CA LEU A 19 0.93 38.47 -18.94
C LEU A 19 0.15 37.69 -17.85
N MET A 20 -0.71 36.75 -18.22
CA MET A 20 -1.40 35.88 -17.26
C MET A 20 -0.42 34.91 -16.57
N ILE A 21 0.56 34.35 -17.28
CA ILE A 21 1.58 33.48 -16.70
C ILE A 21 2.46 34.26 -15.71
N LEU A 22 2.82 35.50 -16.01
CA LEU A 22 3.59 36.36 -15.10
C LEU A 22 2.78 36.72 -13.83
N LEU A 23 1.48 36.91 -13.94
CA LEU A 23 0.61 37.23 -12.82
C LEU A 23 0.40 36.01 -11.90
N VAL A 24 0.26 34.81 -12.46
CA VAL A 24 0.16 33.55 -11.69
C VAL A 24 1.49 33.24 -10.99
N LEU A 25 2.63 33.46 -11.63
CA LEU A 25 3.94 33.26 -11.02
C LEU A 25 4.22 34.29 -9.90
N SER A 26 3.78 35.52 -10.01
CA SER A 26 3.96 36.56 -8.96
C SER A 26 3.09 36.28 -7.74
N VAL A 27 1.86 35.78 -7.90
CA VAL A 27 0.97 35.41 -6.79
C VAL A 27 1.48 34.18 -6.05
N SER A 28 2.06 33.21 -6.76
CA SER A 28 2.64 32.02 -6.14
C SER A 28 3.92 32.32 -5.36
N THR A 29 4.76 33.26 -5.81
CA THR A 29 5.98 33.67 -5.08
C THR A 29 5.67 34.49 -3.84
N VAL A 30 4.67 35.37 -3.87
CA VAL A 30 4.22 36.11 -2.69
C VAL A 30 3.57 35.18 -1.67
N GLY A 31 2.80 34.18 -2.10
CA GLY A 31 2.25 33.13 -1.23
C GLY A 31 3.32 32.31 -0.53
N MET A 32 4.41 31.93 -1.21
CA MET A 32 5.54 31.21 -0.61
C MET A 32 6.35 32.04 0.41
N ILE A 33 6.47 33.36 0.17
CA ILE A 33 7.16 34.27 1.11
C ILE A 33 6.35 34.50 2.36
N LEU A 34 5.02 34.62 2.27
CA LEU A 34 4.12 34.77 3.42
C LEU A 34 4.03 33.50 4.27
N VAL A 35 4.07 32.31 3.67
CA VAL A 35 4.11 31.05 4.41
C VAL A 35 5.46 30.83 5.12
N ARG A 36 6.58 31.30 4.55
CA ARG A 36 7.88 31.23 5.20
C ARG A 36 8.05 32.18 6.39
N SER A 37 7.40 33.35 6.36
CA SER A 37 7.49 34.33 7.44
C SER A 37 6.68 33.99 8.69
N THR A 38 5.72 33.05 8.61
CA THR A 38 4.93 32.60 9.77
C THR A 38 5.55 31.43 10.53
N PHE A 39 6.59 30.78 9.98
CA PHE A 39 7.28 29.65 10.65
C PHE A 39 8.55 30.03 11.43
N ASP A 40 9.06 31.27 11.29
CA ASP A 40 10.32 31.69 11.94
C ASP A 40 10.14 32.52 13.23
N SER A 41 8.93 32.59 13.79
CA SER A 41 8.65 33.42 14.98
C SER A 41 8.20 32.63 16.22
N CYS A 42 8.94 31.58 16.59
CA CYS A 42 8.80 31.00 17.93
C CYS A 42 10.13 30.36 18.42
N SER A 43 11.11 31.21 18.74
CA SER A 43 12.14 30.84 19.71
C SER A 43 12.73 32.09 20.34
N VAL A 44 12.91 32.02 21.66
CA VAL A 44 13.59 32.96 22.56
C VAL A 44 12.70 34.01 23.23
N SER A 45 12.29 33.73 24.44
CA SER A 45 12.60 34.61 25.58
C SER A 45 12.27 33.91 26.92
N GLY A 46 13.28 33.48 27.64
CA GLY A 46 13.13 33.13 29.03
C GLY A 46 13.23 34.39 29.92
N LYS A 47 12.37 34.45 30.94
CA LYS A 47 12.72 35.19 32.20
C LYS A 47 11.97 34.58 33.40
N ARG A 48 12.77 34.25 34.40
CA ARG A 48 12.37 33.84 35.75
C ARG A 48 11.54 34.93 36.45
N CYS A 49 10.60 34.53 37.27
CA CYS A 49 10.37 35.16 38.57
C CYS A 49 9.76 34.12 39.52
N GLY A 50 10.40 33.91 40.65
CA GLY A 50 10.00 32.96 41.66
C GLY A 50 9.07 33.59 42.69
N ARG A 51 8.32 32.73 43.38
CA ARG A 51 8.12 32.84 44.86
C ARG A 51 7.53 31.55 45.41
N GLU A 52 8.12 31.11 46.46
CA GLU A 52 7.82 29.94 47.28
C GLU A 52 6.42 29.98 47.89
N LYS A 53 5.79 28.80 48.04
CA LYS A 53 5.21 28.36 49.33
C LYS A 53 5.07 26.84 49.33
N GLU A 54 5.59 26.26 50.39
CA GLU A 54 5.44 24.86 50.75
C GLU A 54 3.97 24.50 50.99
N ASP A 55 3.59 23.28 50.58
CA ASP A 55 2.79 22.39 51.41
C ASP A 55 2.99 20.92 50.98
N ASN A 56 3.27 20.11 52.00
CA ASN A 56 3.47 18.68 51.93
C ASN A 56 2.20 17.96 51.48
N ASN A 57 2.29 17.09 50.48
CA ASN A 57 1.62 15.81 50.53
C ASN A 57 2.29 14.78 49.61
N SER A 58 2.59 13.65 50.20
CA SER A 58 3.23 12.50 49.64
C SER A 58 2.29 11.82 48.64
N ASP A 59 2.51 12.01 47.34
CA ASP A 59 1.92 11.17 46.29
C ASP A 59 3.01 10.62 45.38
N VAL A 60 2.99 9.32 45.26
CA VAL A 60 3.90 8.48 44.52
C VAL A 60 3.93 8.96 43.05
N LYS A 61 5.03 9.60 42.66
CA LYS A 61 5.33 9.85 41.22
C LYS A 61 5.50 8.53 40.50
N ILE A 62 4.44 8.06 39.88
CA ILE A 62 4.56 7.14 38.76
C ILE A 62 5.23 7.94 37.62
N GLN A 63 6.53 7.82 37.53
CA GLN A 63 7.28 8.28 36.37
C GLN A 63 6.79 7.48 35.17
N SER A 64 5.99 8.10 34.30
CA SER A 64 5.71 7.63 32.95
C SER A 64 6.97 7.79 32.07
N VAL A 65 7.96 6.92 32.31
CA VAL A 65 9.05 6.68 31.36
C VAL A 65 8.53 5.67 30.36
N SER A 66 7.76 6.10 29.39
CA SER A 66 7.50 5.31 28.17
C SER A 66 7.96 6.07 26.93
N GLY A 67 9.24 6.30 26.82
CA GLY A 67 9.90 6.30 25.52
C GLY A 67 9.87 4.87 25.05
N SER A 68 8.84 4.45 24.28
CA SER A 68 8.78 3.13 23.66
C SER A 68 10.03 2.98 22.79
N LEU A 69 11.02 2.19 23.26
CA LEU A 69 12.21 1.87 22.46
C LEU A 69 11.73 1.31 21.12
N ASN A 70 12.20 1.88 20.01
CA ASN A 70 11.88 1.37 18.68
C ASN A 70 12.22 -0.13 18.62
N PRO A 71 11.27 -1.02 18.30
CA PRO A 71 11.47 -2.47 18.33
C PRO A 71 12.59 -2.94 17.42
N LEU A 72 12.93 -2.15 16.38
CA LEU A 72 14.02 -2.38 15.44
C LEU A 72 15.36 -1.79 15.87
N GLY A 73 15.48 -1.16 17.05
CA GLY A 73 16.71 -0.49 17.51
C GLY A 73 17.96 -1.37 17.51
N PHE A 74 17.81 -2.71 17.67
CA PHE A 74 18.92 -3.68 17.59
C PHE A 74 19.50 -3.81 16.16
N MET A 75 18.86 -3.26 15.15
CA MET A 75 19.32 -3.19 13.75
C MET A 75 20.28 -2.02 13.50
N LYS A 76 20.50 -1.14 14.47
CA LYS A 76 21.44 -0.03 14.34
C LYS A 76 22.83 -0.52 13.88
N SER A 77 23.39 0.17 12.89
CA SER A 77 24.68 -0.14 12.24
C SER A 77 24.75 -1.52 11.55
N LYS A 78 23.62 -2.22 11.38
CA LYS A 78 23.56 -3.45 10.60
C LYS A 78 23.47 -3.13 9.11
N LEU A 79 24.21 -3.88 8.29
CA LEU A 79 24.12 -3.82 6.84
C LEU A 79 23.03 -4.76 6.34
N VAL A 80 21.98 -4.22 5.75
CA VAL A 80 20.84 -4.97 5.21
C VAL A 80 20.79 -4.81 3.69
N LEU A 81 20.78 -5.94 2.99
CA LEU A 81 20.58 -6.00 1.55
C LEU A 81 19.14 -6.37 1.23
N LEU A 82 18.44 -5.49 0.50
CA LEU A 82 17.08 -5.70 0.03
C LEU A 82 17.09 -6.03 -1.46
N VAL A 83 16.54 -7.19 -1.83
CA VAL A 83 16.56 -7.68 -3.21
C VAL A 83 15.15 -7.63 -3.78
N SER A 84 14.92 -6.77 -4.77
CA SER A 84 13.67 -6.69 -5.53
C SER A 84 13.90 -7.00 -7.01
N HIS A 85 12.98 -7.74 -7.63
CA HIS A 85 13.08 -8.01 -9.06
C HIS A 85 12.74 -6.78 -9.91
N GLU A 86 11.95 -5.85 -9.38
CA GLU A 86 11.56 -4.60 -10.02
C GLU A 86 11.44 -3.47 -9.00
N LEU A 87 11.42 -2.24 -9.49
CA LEU A 87 11.02 -1.05 -8.76
C LEU A 87 9.73 -0.53 -9.42
N SER A 88 8.59 -0.73 -8.75
CA SER A 88 7.26 -0.40 -9.28
C SER A 88 6.28 -0.02 -8.18
N LEU A 89 5.10 0.49 -8.55
CA LEU A 89 3.99 0.75 -7.63
C LEU A 89 3.23 -0.53 -7.21
N SER A 90 3.77 -1.71 -7.46
CA SER A 90 3.15 -2.95 -6.99
C SER A 90 3.37 -3.15 -5.49
N GLY A 91 2.49 -3.94 -4.86
CA GLY A 91 2.47 -4.08 -3.40
C GLY A 91 3.79 -4.58 -2.78
N GLY A 92 4.44 -5.56 -3.41
CA GLY A 92 5.69 -6.10 -2.91
C GLY A 92 6.84 -5.08 -2.83
N PRO A 93 7.21 -4.40 -3.93
CA PRO A 93 8.22 -3.34 -3.91
C PRO A 93 7.90 -2.20 -2.93
N LEU A 94 6.65 -1.77 -2.84
CA LEU A 94 6.26 -0.71 -1.89
C LEU A 94 6.41 -1.15 -0.43
N LEU A 95 6.09 -2.40 -0.10
CA LEU A 95 6.30 -2.95 1.24
C LEU A 95 7.79 -3.08 1.59
N LEU A 96 8.59 -3.53 0.64
CA LEU A 96 10.04 -3.60 0.85
C LEU A 96 10.65 -2.20 1.05
N MET A 97 10.15 -1.18 0.33
CA MET A 97 10.56 0.21 0.51
C MET A 97 10.19 0.73 1.91
N GLU A 98 9.02 0.35 2.42
CA GLU A 98 8.61 0.69 3.78
C GLU A 98 9.53 0.05 4.83
N LEU A 99 9.89 -1.23 4.65
CA LEU A 99 10.90 -1.88 5.48
C LEU A 99 12.25 -1.14 5.42
N ALA A 100 12.68 -0.72 4.22
CA ALA A 100 13.90 0.06 4.07
C ALA A 100 13.87 1.34 4.91
N PHE A 101 12.74 2.05 4.92
CA PHE A 101 12.58 3.28 5.70
C PHE A 101 12.53 3.04 7.20
N LEU A 102 11.87 1.98 7.65
CA LEU A 102 11.87 1.57 9.06
C LEU A 102 13.29 1.24 9.56
N LEU A 103 14.08 0.54 8.75
CA LEU A 103 15.48 0.21 9.04
C LEU A 103 16.38 1.46 9.03
N ARG A 104 16.21 2.37 8.05
CA ARG A 104 16.93 3.65 8.04
C ARG A 104 16.59 4.52 9.26
N GLY A 105 15.34 4.47 9.71
CA GLY A 105 14.88 5.18 10.91
C GLY A 105 15.56 4.74 12.21
N VAL A 106 16.25 3.59 12.21
CA VAL A 106 17.08 3.09 13.33
C VAL A 106 18.58 3.06 12.97
N GLU A 107 18.99 3.84 11.98
CA GLU A 107 20.38 3.98 11.54
C GLU A 107 21.02 2.67 11.04
N SER A 108 20.23 1.76 10.46
CA SER A 108 20.78 0.62 9.70
C SER A 108 21.36 1.11 8.36
N GLU A 109 22.39 0.44 7.85
CA GLU A 109 22.84 0.61 6.47
C GLU A 109 21.95 -0.22 5.56
N VAL A 110 21.30 0.42 4.57
CA VAL A 110 20.35 -0.26 3.69
C VAL A 110 20.77 -0.09 2.24
N VAL A 111 20.97 -1.21 1.57
CA VAL A 111 21.25 -1.27 0.14
C VAL A 111 20.10 -1.99 -0.56
N TRP A 112 19.54 -1.33 -1.58
CA TRP A 112 18.50 -1.91 -2.43
C TRP A 112 19.12 -2.34 -3.75
N ILE A 113 18.85 -3.56 -4.17
CA ILE A 113 19.22 -4.03 -5.50
C ILE A 113 17.98 -4.39 -6.32
N THR A 114 18.03 -4.09 -7.62
CA THR A 114 16.97 -4.43 -8.55
C THR A 114 17.52 -4.95 -9.88
N ASN A 115 16.82 -5.91 -10.48
CA ASN A 115 17.20 -6.51 -11.77
C ASN A 115 16.84 -5.61 -12.96
N GLN A 116 15.82 -4.79 -12.81
CA GLN A 116 15.40 -3.86 -13.85
C GLN A 116 16.01 -2.49 -13.55
N LYS A 117 16.91 -2.03 -14.44
CA LYS A 117 17.13 -0.60 -14.54
C LYS A 117 15.81 0.04 -14.97
N PRO A 118 15.44 1.18 -14.37
CA PRO A 118 14.33 1.96 -14.89
C PRO A 118 14.56 2.19 -16.38
N VAL A 119 13.54 2.02 -17.20
CA VAL A 119 13.53 2.65 -18.51
C VAL A 119 13.66 4.14 -18.23
N GLU A 120 14.64 4.82 -18.82
CA GLU A 120 15.03 6.20 -18.49
C GLU A 120 13.88 7.21 -18.54
N GLU A 121 12.71 6.80 -19.01
CA GLU A 121 11.50 7.59 -19.20
C GLU A 121 10.37 7.37 -18.19
N ASP A 122 10.45 6.37 -17.28
CA ASP A 122 9.38 6.14 -16.30
C ASP A 122 9.51 7.08 -15.09
N GLU A 123 8.77 8.18 -15.13
CA GLU A 123 8.70 9.20 -14.06
C GLU A 123 8.38 8.61 -12.69
N VAL A 124 7.55 7.57 -12.63
CA VAL A 124 7.16 6.91 -11.36
C VAL A 124 8.36 6.23 -10.72
N ILE A 125 9.16 5.54 -11.52
CA ILE A 125 10.37 4.86 -11.04
C ILE A 125 11.40 5.87 -10.57
N LYS A 126 11.61 6.97 -11.30
CA LYS A 126 12.49 8.07 -10.88
C LYS A 126 12.07 8.66 -9.53
N VAL A 127 10.77 8.89 -9.33
CA VAL A 127 10.23 9.40 -8.06
C VAL A 127 10.46 8.41 -6.92
N LEU A 128 10.26 7.11 -7.15
CA LEU A 128 10.51 6.09 -6.13
C LEU A 128 12.00 5.99 -5.76
N GLU A 129 12.88 5.99 -6.76
CA GLU A 129 14.34 5.98 -6.55
C GLU A 129 14.81 7.22 -5.79
N HIS A 130 14.36 8.41 -6.20
CA HIS A 130 14.67 9.66 -5.51
C HIS A 130 14.21 9.62 -4.04
N LYS A 131 13.00 9.18 -3.79
CA LYS A 131 12.47 9.02 -2.43
C LYS A 131 13.31 8.06 -1.56
N MET A 132 13.89 7.02 -2.15
CA MET A 132 14.79 6.12 -1.44
C MET A 132 16.15 6.78 -1.16
N LEU A 133 16.72 7.45 -2.14
CA LEU A 133 18.00 8.17 -2.01
C LEU A 133 17.90 9.26 -0.94
N ASP A 134 16.85 10.06 -0.94
CA ASP A 134 16.59 11.11 0.07
C ASP A 134 16.56 10.57 1.50
N ARG A 135 16.15 9.31 1.66
CA ARG A 135 16.14 8.62 2.96
C ARG A 135 17.42 7.82 3.24
N GLY A 136 18.44 7.96 2.41
CA GLY A 136 19.75 7.32 2.58
C GLY A 136 19.77 5.83 2.23
N VAL A 137 18.83 5.34 1.41
CA VAL A 137 18.86 4.00 0.85
C VAL A 137 19.69 4.01 -0.44
N GLN A 138 20.75 3.21 -0.50
CA GLN A 138 21.54 3.09 -1.71
C GLN A 138 20.85 2.17 -2.70
N VAL A 139 20.61 2.62 -3.93
CA VAL A 139 20.04 1.81 -5.02
C VAL A 139 21.13 1.42 -6.01
N ILE A 140 21.33 0.12 -6.20
CA ILE A 140 22.36 -0.42 -7.11
C ILE A 140 21.80 -1.50 -8.04
N SER A 141 22.48 -1.72 -9.17
CA SER A 141 22.12 -2.79 -10.10
C SER A 141 22.39 -4.16 -9.47
N ALA A 142 21.43 -5.08 -9.57
CA ALA A 142 21.56 -6.44 -9.06
C ALA A 142 22.67 -7.25 -9.70
N LYS A 143 23.11 -6.89 -10.91
CA LYS A 143 24.18 -7.58 -11.67
C LYS A 143 25.58 -7.01 -11.42
N SER A 144 25.72 -5.98 -10.58
CA SER A 144 27.01 -5.36 -10.30
C SER A 144 27.85 -6.20 -9.33
N GLN A 145 29.19 -6.14 -9.46
CA GLN A 145 30.10 -6.75 -8.48
C GLN A 145 29.81 -6.22 -7.07
N LYS A 146 29.48 -4.92 -6.94
CA LYS A 146 29.08 -4.31 -5.67
C LYS A 146 27.90 -5.00 -5.02
N ALA A 147 26.93 -5.53 -5.80
CA ALA A 147 25.79 -6.28 -5.24
C ALA A 147 26.24 -7.62 -4.63
N ILE A 148 27.17 -8.31 -5.27
CA ILE A 148 27.77 -9.56 -4.76
C ILE A 148 28.53 -9.29 -3.45
N ASP A 149 29.43 -8.31 -3.47
CA ASP A 149 30.25 -7.93 -2.31
C ASP A 149 29.37 -7.49 -1.13
N THR A 150 28.30 -6.74 -1.40
CA THR A 150 27.34 -6.34 -0.37
C THR A 150 26.62 -7.56 0.20
N ALA A 151 26.19 -8.50 -0.65
CA ALA A 151 25.52 -9.72 -0.19
C ALA A 151 26.42 -10.54 0.74
N LEU A 152 27.70 -10.66 0.41
CA LEU A 152 28.67 -11.39 1.26
C LEU A 152 28.91 -10.72 2.60
N LYS A 153 28.97 -9.37 2.62
CA LYS A 153 29.25 -8.56 3.83
C LYS A 153 28.03 -8.30 4.69
N SER A 154 26.80 -8.35 4.12
CA SER A 154 25.58 -8.00 4.84
C SER A 154 25.32 -8.88 6.05
N ASP A 155 24.70 -8.31 7.09
CA ASP A 155 24.17 -9.05 8.23
C ASP A 155 22.88 -9.81 7.89
N LEU A 156 22.09 -9.26 6.96
CA LEU A 156 20.80 -9.76 6.54
C LEU A 156 20.56 -9.50 5.06
N VAL A 157 19.99 -10.48 4.37
CA VAL A 157 19.50 -10.34 2.98
C VAL A 157 17.99 -10.60 2.99
N VAL A 158 17.19 -9.66 2.50
CA VAL A 158 15.75 -9.84 2.33
C VAL A 158 15.43 -10.00 0.84
N LEU A 159 14.97 -11.19 0.44
CA LEU A 159 14.44 -11.44 -0.90
C LEU A 159 12.97 -11.05 -0.93
N ASN A 160 12.60 -10.16 -1.83
CA ASN A 160 11.23 -9.67 -1.97
C ASN A 160 10.55 -10.35 -3.17
N THR A 161 9.48 -11.07 -2.91
CA THR A 161 8.73 -11.91 -3.85
C THR A 161 9.46 -13.21 -4.27
N ALA A 162 8.72 -14.18 -4.83
CA ALA A 162 9.30 -15.42 -5.32
C ALA A 162 10.29 -15.18 -6.49
N VAL A 163 10.01 -14.16 -7.33
CA VAL A 163 10.84 -13.87 -8.51
C VAL A 163 12.24 -13.43 -8.14
N ALA A 164 12.44 -12.85 -6.95
CA ALA A 164 13.78 -12.46 -6.47
C ALA A 164 14.72 -13.67 -6.28
N GLY A 165 14.17 -14.88 -6.14
CA GLY A 165 14.97 -16.12 -6.05
C GLY A 165 15.90 -16.36 -7.23
N LYS A 166 15.53 -15.91 -8.44
CA LYS A 166 16.42 -15.98 -9.61
C LYS A 166 17.76 -15.25 -9.44
N TRP A 167 17.77 -14.22 -8.59
CA TRP A 167 18.99 -13.47 -8.33
C TRP A 167 20.08 -14.33 -7.67
N LEU A 168 19.70 -15.29 -6.85
CA LEU A 168 20.64 -16.20 -6.19
C LEU A 168 21.51 -16.91 -7.22
N ASP A 169 20.93 -17.62 -8.18
CA ASP A 169 21.68 -18.35 -9.20
C ASP A 169 22.30 -17.42 -10.25
N ALA A 170 21.56 -16.43 -10.71
CA ALA A 170 22.00 -15.57 -11.81
C ALA A 170 23.18 -14.67 -11.45
N VAL A 171 23.32 -14.30 -10.15
CA VAL A 171 24.30 -13.31 -9.69
C VAL A 171 25.28 -13.89 -8.67
N LEU A 172 24.80 -14.54 -7.61
CA LEU A 172 25.66 -15.04 -6.53
C LEU A 172 26.43 -16.31 -6.92
N LYS A 173 25.87 -17.16 -7.79
CA LYS A 173 26.50 -18.40 -8.27
C LYS A 173 27.10 -19.20 -7.11
N ASP A 174 28.42 -19.48 -7.14
CA ASP A 174 29.13 -20.26 -6.12
C ASP A 174 29.10 -19.64 -4.71
N ASN A 175 28.66 -18.37 -4.57
CA ASN A 175 28.52 -17.72 -3.28
C ASN A 175 27.17 -17.95 -2.61
N VAL A 176 26.21 -18.62 -3.27
CA VAL A 176 24.87 -18.90 -2.72
C VAL A 176 24.94 -19.54 -1.33
N PRO A 177 25.74 -20.60 -1.07
CA PRO A 177 25.82 -21.23 0.25
C PRO A 177 26.25 -20.27 1.37
N LYS A 178 27.09 -19.27 1.07
CA LYS A 178 27.57 -18.28 2.05
C LYS A 178 26.51 -17.26 2.43
N VAL A 179 25.48 -17.08 1.59
CA VAL A 179 24.44 -16.07 1.77
C VAL A 179 23.15 -16.67 2.31
N LEU A 180 22.78 -17.90 1.95
CA LEU A 180 21.53 -18.56 2.35
C LEU A 180 21.24 -18.53 3.86
N PRO A 181 22.21 -18.73 4.78
CA PRO A 181 21.93 -18.71 6.22
C PRO A 181 21.46 -17.38 6.79
N LYS A 182 21.62 -16.27 6.04
CA LYS A 182 21.19 -14.92 6.41
C LYS A 182 20.10 -14.37 5.50
N VAL A 183 19.49 -15.22 4.66
CA VAL A 183 18.38 -14.84 3.80
C VAL A 183 17.05 -14.99 4.51
N LEU A 184 16.28 -13.91 4.56
CA LEU A 184 14.88 -13.91 4.90
C LEU A 184 14.08 -13.67 3.60
N TRP A 185 13.18 -14.60 3.27
CA TRP A 185 12.39 -14.50 2.04
C TRP A 185 11.00 -13.95 2.33
N TRP A 186 10.70 -12.73 1.87
CA TRP A 186 9.39 -12.11 2.05
C TRP A 186 8.51 -12.39 0.84
N ILE A 187 7.45 -13.17 1.03
CA ILE A 187 6.60 -13.72 -0.02
C ILE A 187 5.23 -13.04 0.01
N HIS A 188 4.82 -12.44 -1.10
CA HIS A 188 3.59 -11.66 -1.26
C HIS A 188 2.64 -12.24 -2.31
N GLU A 189 2.86 -13.45 -2.82
CA GLU A 189 2.13 -13.99 -3.96
C GLU A 189 1.37 -15.27 -3.64
N MET A 190 0.19 -15.42 -4.28
CA MET A 190 -0.60 -16.66 -4.27
C MET A 190 -0.86 -17.19 -5.69
N ARG A 191 -0.14 -16.72 -6.71
CA ARG A 191 -0.36 -17.13 -8.10
C ARG A 191 0.44 -18.37 -8.46
N GLY A 192 -0.19 -19.31 -9.19
CA GLY A 192 0.40 -20.60 -9.50
C GLY A 192 1.67 -20.58 -10.36
N HIS A 193 1.92 -19.48 -11.11
CA HIS A 193 3.11 -19.34 -11.95
C HIS A 193 4.41 -19.08 -11.17
N TYR A 194 4.31 -18.77 -9.87
CA TYR A 194 5.48 -18.59 -9.00
C TYR A 194 6.05 -19.92 -8.46
N PHE A 195 5.29 -21.03 -8.59
CA PHE A 195 5.76 -22.36 -8.16
C PHE A 195 6.52 -23.05 -9.30
N LYS A 196 7.72 -22.54 -9.55
CA LYS A 196 8.68 -23.08 -10.52
C LYS A 196 10.03 -23.31 -9.81
N PRO A 197 10.73 -24.42 -10.10
CA PRO A 197 12.02 -24.70 -9.47
C PRO A 197 13.01 -23.54 -9.59
N ASP A 198 13.13 -22.94 -10.77
CA ASP A 198 14.04 -21.81 -11.04
C ASP A 198 13.75 -20.54 -10.20
N LEU A 199 12.60 -20.46 -9.55
CA LEU A 199 12.27 -19.38 -8.65
C LEU A 199 12.51 -19.72 -7.18
N VAL A 200 12.23 -20.95 -6.77
CA VAL A 200 12.09 -21.30 -5.34
C VAL A 200 12.96 -22.48 -4.88
N MET A 201 13.89 -22.97 -5.71
CA MET A 201 14.73 -24.12 -5.36
C MET A 201 15.58 -23.92 -4.10
N HIS A 202 15.96 -22.67 -3.80
CA HIS A 202 16.74 -22.32 -2.60
C HIS A 202 15.88 -22.09 -1.36
N LEU A 203 14.55 -22.05 -1.50
CA LEU A 203 13.63 -21.74 -0.41
C LEU A 203 13.80 -22.64 0.83
N PRO A 204 14.05 -23.95 0.73
CA PRO A 204 14.27 -24.82 1.90
C PRO A 204 15.50 -24.47 2.73
N PHE A 205 16.47 -23.78 2.16
CA PHE A 205 17.80 -23.56 2.73
C PHE A 205 18.00 -22.16 3.29
N VAL A 206 17.01 -21.27 3.17
CA VAL A 206 17.07 -19.90 3.73
C VAL A 206 16.77 -19.92 5.22
N ALA A 207 17.20 -18.87 5.94
CA ALA A 207 16.98 -18.73 7.38
C ALA A 207 15.49 -18.69 7.76
N GLY A 208 14.62 -18.23 6.84
CA GLY A 208 13.18 -18.22 7.07
C GLY A 208 12.41 -17.60 5.92
N ALA A 209 11.09 -17.83 5.91
CA ALA A 209 10.15 -17.18 5.02
C ALA A 209 9.18 -16.30 5.82
N MET A 210 9.04 -15.03 5.43
CA MET A 210 8.06 -14.10 5.98
C MET A 210 6.89 -13.98 5.01
N ILE A 211 5.66 -14.05 5.49
CA ILE A 211 4.44 -14.08 4.68
C ILE A 211 3.37 -13.22 5.35
N ASP A 212 2.54 -12.55 4.54
CA ASP A 212 1.65 -11.49 5.02
C ASP A 212 0.37 -11.99 5.72
N SER A 213 -0.02 -13.28 5.53
CA SER A 213 -1.23 -13.86 6.14
C SER A 213 -1.11 -15.36 6.35
N HIS A 214 -1.91 -15.90 7.27
CA HIS A 214 -2.01 -17.36 7.50
C HIS A 214 -2.52 -18.09 6.26
N ALA A 215 -3.51 -17.53 5.56
CA ALA A 215 -4.05 -18.12 4.32
C ALA A 215 -2.97 -18.25 3.24
N THR A 216 -2.09 -17.24 3.11
CA THR A 216 -0.97 -17.29 2.16
C THR A 216 0.09 -18.29 2.61
N ALA A 217 0.40 -18.34 3.91
CA ALA A 217 1.38 -19.28 4.45
C ALA A 217 0.95 -20.75 4.24
N GLU A 218 -0.31 -21.06 4.52
CA GLU A 218 -0.89 -22.38 4.26
C GLU A 218 -0.87 -22.74 2.77
N TYR A 219 -1.26 -21.79 1.92
CA TYR A 219 -1.21 -21.99 0.47
C TYR A 219 0.19 -22.30 -0.03
N TRP A 220 1.22 -21.57 0.44
CA TRP A 220 2.61 -21.83 0.07
C TRP A 220 3.09 -23.19 0.58
N LYS A 221 2.82 -23.52 1.85
CA LYS A 221 3.18 -24.81 2.45
C LYS A 221 2.62 -25.97 1.63
N ASN A 222 1.34 -25.96 1.30
CA ASN A 222 0.69 -27.02 0.55
C ASN A 222 1.21 -27.09 -0.89
N ARG A 223 1.34 -25.95 -1.56
CA ARG A 223 1.74 -25.91 -2.98
C ARG A 223 3.20 -26.26 -3.24
N THR A 224 4.11 -25.82 -2.39
CA THR A 224 5.52 -26.21 -2.52
C THR A 224 5.70 -27.71 -2.30
N HIS A 225 5.02 -28.27 -1.31
CA HIS A 225 5.01 -29.70 -1.06
C HIS A 225 4.41 -30.48 -2.25
N ASP A 226 3.18 -30.17 -2.67
CA ASP A 226 2.44 -30.96 -3.66
C ASP A 226 3.01 -30.86 -5.07
N ARG A 227 3.59 -29.70 -5.45
CA ARG A 227 4.08 -29.48 -6.81
C ARG A 227 5.56 -29.71 -6.98
N LEU A 228 6.35 -29.45 -5.95
CA LEU A 228 7.80 -29.40 -6.07
C LEU A 228 8.51 -30.37 -5.13
N GLY A 229 7.78 -31.02 -4.20
CA GLY A 229 8.39 -31.83 -3.15
C GLY A 229 9.27 -31.02 -2.18
N ILE A 230 9.11 -29.70 -2.14
CA ILE A 230 9.92 -28.78 -1.35
C ILE A 230 9.23 -28.51 -0.01
N LYS A 231 9.99 -28.68 1.08
CA LYS A 231 9.55 -28.27 2.42
C LYS A 231 9.83 -26.78 2.62
N MET A 232 8.82 -26.06 3.10
CA MET A 232 9.00 -24.65 3.50
C MET A 232 10.01 -24.54 4.65
N PRO A 233 10.83 -23.48 4.67
CA PRO A 233 11.66 -23.14 5.84
C PRO A 233 10.75 -22.69 6.99
N LYS A 234 11.33 -22.35 8.13
CA LYS A 234 10.58 -21.70 9.22
C LYS A 234 9.80 -20.51 8.65
N THR A 235 8.48 -20.54 8.82
CA THR A 235 7.58 -19.56 8.22
C THR A 235 7.00 -18.66 9.30
N TYR A 236 7.07 -17.34 9.09
CA TYR A 236 6.59 -16.31 9.98
C TYR A 236 5.45 -15.54 9.32
N VAL A 237 4.30 -15.48 9.97
CA VAL A 237 3.19 -14.65 9.49
C VAL A 237 3.33 -13.25 10.08
N VAL A 238 3.44 -12.26 9.20
CA VAL A 238 3.59 -10.85 9.56
C VAL A 238 2.48 -10.05 8.89
N HIS A 239 1.39 -9.81 9.61
CA HIS A 239 0.34 -8.91 9.13
C HIS A 239 0.89 -7.49 8.97
N LEU A 240 0.49 -6.84 7.88
CA LEU A 240 0.93 -5.49 7.55
C LEU A 240 0.26 -4.45 8.46
N GLY A 241 0.81 -3.25 8.48
CA GLY A 241 0.30 -2.11 9.22
C GLY A 241 0.12 -0.88 8.33
N ASN A 242 -0.75 0.02 8.74
CA ASN A 242 -0.89 1.33 8.13
C ASN A 242 0.28 2.22 8.54
N SER A 243 0.82 2.98 7.60
CA SER A 243 1.87 3.95 7.89
C SER A 243 1.35 5.07 8.80
N LYS A 244 2.27 5.70 9.52
CA LYS A 244 1.95 6.81 10.41
C LYS A 244 1.35 7.98 9.64
N GLU A 245 1.92 8.31 8.47
CA GLU A 245 1.44 9.40 7.61
C GLU A 245 0.00 9.16 7.13
N LEU A 246 -0.36 7.92 6.80
CA LEU A 246 -1.74 7.59 6.40
C LEU A 246 -2.70 7.77 7.58
N MET A 247 -2.30 7.33 8.77
CA MET A 247 -3.12 7.45 9.98
C MET A 247 -3.33 8.92 10.38
N GLU A 248 -2.31 9.76 10.26
CA GLU A 248 -2.41 11.21 10.51
C GLU A 248 -3.48 11.85 9.62
N VAL A 249 -3.47 11.55 8.31
CA VAL A 249 -4.52 12.03 7.39
C VAL A 249 -5.89 11.47 7.73
N ALA A 250 -5.98 10.17 8.07
CA ALA A 250 -7.25 9.52 8.40
C ALA A 250 -7.89 10.04 9.70
N GLU A 251 -7.08 10.54 10.63
CA GLU A 251 -7.52 11.10 11.91
C GLU A 251 -7.79 12.61 11.85
N ASP A 252 -7.14 13.33 10.93
CA ASP A 252 -7.41 14.74 10.68
C ASP A 252 -8.73 14.93 9.92
N SER A 253 -9.77 15.38 10.65
CA SER A 253 -11.10 15.58 10.08
C SER A 253 -11.14 16.70 9.05
N PHE A 254 -10.33 17.75 9.21
CA PHE A 254 -10.28 18.88 8.27
C PHE A 254 -9.61 18.45 6.96
N ALA A 255 -8.40 17.88 7.04
CA ALA A 255 -7.70 17.38 5.86
C ALA A 255 -8.54 16.35 5.08
N LYS A 256 -9.19 15.44 5.80
CA LYS A 256 -10.07 14.43 5.19
C LYS A 256 -11.28 15.04 4.48
N ASN A 257 -11.91 16.06 5.04
CA ASN A 257 -13.04 16.73 4.40
C ASN A 257 -12.59 17.48 3.15
N VAL A 258 -11.47 18.20 3.19
CA VAL A 258 -10.91 18.90 2.01
C VAL A 258 -10.61 17.90 0.88
N LEU A 259 -9.94 16.77 1.20
CA LEU A 259 -9.65 15.73 0.22
C LEU A 259 -10.94 15.10 -0.35
N ARG A 260 -11.96 14.88 0.49
CA ARG A 260 -13.24 14.36 0.08
C ARG A 260 -13.94 15.28 -0.92
N GLU A 261 -14.05 16.56 -0.60
CA GLU A 261 -14.70 17.56 -1.45
C GLU A 261 -13.97 17.67 -2.79
N GLN A 262 -12.65 17.82 -2.78
CA GLN A 262 -11.83 17.92 -3.99
C GLN A 262 -12.02 16.74 -4.95
N VAL A 263 -11.98 15.51 -4.44
CA VAL A 263 -12.14 14.30 -5.28
C VAL A 263 -13.58 14.19 -5.77
N ARG A 264 -14.57 14.41 -4.91
CA ARG A 264 -15.98 14.30 -5.29
C ARG A 264 -16.37 15.36 -6.33
N GLU A 265 -15.91 16.59 -6.19
CA GLU A 265 -16.09 17.65 -7.19
C GLU A 265 -15.48 17.23 -8.54
N SER A 266 -14.23 16.71 -8.55
CA SER A 266 -13.57 16.27 -9.78
C SER A 266 -14.30 15.11 -10.50
N LEU A 267 -15.07 14.32 -9.76
CA LEU A 267 -15.87 13.21 -10.27
C LEU A 267 -17.33 13.62 -10.56
N GLY A 268 -17.76 14.82 -10.22
CA GLY A 268 -19.16 15.25 -10.31
C GLY A 268 -20.09 14.47 -9.36
N VAL A 269 -19.59 14.05 -8.20
CA VAL A 269 -20.32 13.33 -7.16
C VAL A 269 -20.72 14.30 -6.05
N ARG A 270 -22.00 14.40 -5.72
CA ARG A 270 -22.50 15.30 -4.68
C ARG A 270 -22.22 14.73 -3.29
N ASN A 271 -22.29 15.57 -2.25
CA ASN A 271 -22.02 15.15 -0.88
C ASN A 271 -23.03 14.13 -0.35
N GLU A 272 -24.28 14.23 -0.76
CA GLU A 272 -25.37 13.30 -0.41
C GLU A 272 -25.35 11.99 -1.17
N ASP A 273 -24.66 11.91 -2.33
CA ASP A 273 -24.52 10.69 -3.12
C ASP A 273 -23.64 9.65 -2.41
N ILE A 274 -23.82 8.39 -2.74
CA ILE A 274 -22.99 7.29 -2.18
C ILE A 274 -21.98 6.84 -3.22
N LEU A 275 -20.70 6.84 -2.84
CA LEU A 275 -19.59 6.45 -3.71
C LEU A 275 -18.96 5.14 -3.24
N PHE A 276 -19.13 4.07 -4.04
CA PHE A 276 -18.45 2.79 -3.86
C PHE A 276 -17.13 2.82 -4.62
N GLY A 277 -16.01 2.50 -3.95
CA GLY A 277 -14.69 2.56 -4.57
C GLY A 277 -13.96 1.20 -4.56
N ILE A 278 -13.35 0.85 -5.70
CA ILE A 278 -12.36 -0.21 -5.80
C ILE A 278 -11.01 0.43 -6.14
N ILE A 279 -10.02 0.28 -5.25
CA ILE A 279 -8.72 0.97 -5.33
C ILE A 279 -7.62 -0.08 -5.41
N ASN A 280 -7.15 -0.36 -6.61
CA ASN A 280 -6.05 -1.29 -6.89
C ASN A 280 -5.70 -1.26 -8.39
N SER A 281 -4.59 -1.89 -8.78
CA SER A 281 -4.25 -2.06 -10.18
C SER A 281 -5.36 -2.79 -10.93
N VAL A 282 -5.73 -2.31 -12.11
CA VAL A 282 -6.78 -2.94 -12.93
C VAL A 282 -6.26 -4.26 -13.47
N SER A 283 -6.92 -5.35 -13.09
CA SER A 283 -6.64 -6.71 -13.59
C SER A 283 -7.79 -7.66 -13.29
N ARG A 284 -7.95 -8.74 -14.09
CA ARG A 284 -8.98 -9.76 -13.83
C ARG A 284 -8.90 -10.36 -12.42
N GLY A 285 -7.70 -10.50 -11.88
CA GLY A 285 -7.50 -11.00 -10.51
C GLY A 285 -8.04 -10.08 -9.42
N LYS A 286 -8.25 -8.81 -9.71
CA LYS A 286 -8.81 -7.82 -8.78
C LYS A 286 -10.33 -7.65 -8.90
N GLY A 287 -10.96 -8.25 -9.94
CA GLY A 287 -12.40 -8.40 -10.07
C GLY A 287 -13.19 -7.12 -10.28
N GLN A 288 -12.60 -6.12 -10.95
CA GLN A 288 -13.32 -4.89 -11.32
C GLN A 288 -14.54 -5.17 -12.19
N ASP A 289 -14.46 -6.15 -13.11
CA ASP A 289 -15.57 -6.57 -13.96
C ASP A 289 -16.74 -7.14 -13.16
N LEU A 290 -16.47 -7.99 -12.17
CA LEU A 290 -17.50 -8.57 -11.29
C LEU A 290 -18.09 -7.51 -10.36
N PHE A 291 -17.29 -6.55 -9.89
CA PHE A 291 -17.79 -5.40 -9.12
C PHE A 291 -18.74 -4.55 -9.97
N LEU A 292 -18.37 -4.17 -11.19
CA LEU A 292 -19.23 -3.37 -12.05
C LEU A 292 -20.54 -4.10 -12.42
N ARG A 293 -20.49 -5.43 -12.60
CA ARG A 293 -21.70 -6.25 -12.77
C ARG A 293 -22.57 -6.23 -11.50
N ALA A 294 -21.98 -6.42 -10.35
CA ALA A 294 -22.72 -6.37 -9.07
C ALA A 294 -23.32 -4.97 -8.81
N PHE A 295 -22.59 -3.92 -9.14
CA PHE A 295 -23.10 -2.56 -9.07
C PHE A 295 -24.31 -2.35 -9.99
N TYR A 296 -24.23 -2.83 -11.24
CA TYR A 296 -25.38 -2.76 -12.16
C TYR A 296 -26.59 -3.57 -11.65
N GLU A 297 -26.38 -4.78 -11.13
CA GLU A 297 -27.46 -5.58 -10.54
C GLU A 297 -28.08 -4.89 -9.32
N SER A 298 -27.27 -4.21 -8.48
CA SER A 298 -27.79 -3.46 -7.34
C SER A 298 -28.71 -2.32 -7.74
N LEU A 299 -28.41 -1.63 -8.84
CA LEU A 299 -29.27 -0.58 -9.40
C LEU A 299 -30.62 -1.12 -9.89
N LYS A 300 -30.64 -2.33 -10.45
CA LYS A 300 -31.91 -3.00 -10.83
C LYS A 300 -32.77 -3.31 -9.62
N VAL A 301 -32.15 -3.93 -8.60
CA VAL A 301 -32.85 -4.26 -7.35
C VAL A 301 -33.48 -3.02 -6.72
N ILE A 302 -32.75 -1.91 -6.66
CA ILE A 302 -33.25 -0.65 -6.12
C ILE A 302 -34.43 -0.12 -6.95
N LYS A 303 -34.29 -0.13 -8.29
CA LYS A 303 -35.35 0.33 -9.20
C LYS A 303 -36.62 -0.51 -9.09
N GLU A 304 -36.51 -1.80 -8.94
CA GLU A 304 -37.63 -2.74 -8.79
C GLU A 304 -38.32 -2.60 -7.43
N THR A 305 -37.58 -2.22 -6.41
CA THR A 305 -38.09 -2.05 -5.05
C THR A 305 -38.57 -0.61 -4.82
N LYS A 306 -39.75 -0.26 -5.35
CA LYS A 306 -40.36 1.09 -5.36
C LYS A 306 -40.41 1.85 -4.04
N LYS A 307 -40.13 1.21 -2.89
CA LYS A 307 -40.15 1.78 -1.53
C LYS A 307 -38.77 2.14 -0.97
N LEU A 308 -37.67 1.89 -1.71
CA LEU A 308 -36.33 2.19 -1.22
C LEU A 308 -35.92 3.61 -1.66
N GLU A 309 -35.94 4.53 -0.73
CA GLU A 309 -35.28 5.83 -0.90
C GLU A 309 -33.77 5.64 -0.73
N VAL A 310 -33.03 5.72 -1.82
CA VAL A 310 -31.57 5.58 -1.83
C VAL A 310 -30.98 6.80 -2.53
N PRO A 311 -29.99 7.46 -1.94
CA PRO A 311 -29.23 8.50 -2.64
C PRO A 311 -28.64 7.98 -3.96
N THR A 312 -28.31 8.88 -4.87
CA THR A 312 -27.66 8.48 -6.12
C THR A 312 -26.38 7.68 -5.80
N MET A 313 -26.25 6.52 -6.41
CA MET A 313 -25.08 5.67 -6.21
C MET A 313 -24.08 5.85 -7.36
N HIS A 314 -22.82 6.00 -6.99
CA HIS A 314 -21.69 6.07 -7.90
C HIS A 314 -20.70 4.94 -7.61
N ALA A 315 -19.96 4.54 -8.64
CA ALA A 315 -18.83 3.63 -8.52
C ALA A 315 -17.55 4.29 -9.06
N VAL A 316 -16.43 4.11 -8.39
CA VAL A 316 -15.12 4.56 -8.88
C VAL A 316 -14.13 3.41 -8.92
N VAL A 317 -13.42 3.28 -10.02
CA VAL A 317 -12.31 2.36 -10.24
C VAL A 317 -11.03 3.20 -10.24
N VAL A 318 -10.24 3.11 -9.17
CA VAL A 318 -8.97 3.82 -9.03
C VAL A 318 -7.82 2.84 -9.29
N GLY A 319 -6.90 3.23 -10.16
CA GLY A 319 -5.76 2.41 -10.57
C GLY A 319 -5.80 2.00 -12.05
N SER A 320 -6.58 2.73 -12.86
CA SER A 320 -6.63 2.58 -14.32
C SER A 320 -5.24 2.79 -14.93
N ASP A 321 -4.85 1.90 -15.83
CA ASP A 321 -3.63 1.99 -16.62
C ASP A 321 -3.85 1.34 -17.99
N MET A 322 -4.28 2.14 -18.94
CA MET A 322 -4.57 1.70 -20.31
C MET A 322 -3.33 1.13 -21.02
N SER A 323 -2.13 1.49 -20.60
CA SER A 323 -0.90 0.95 -21.18
C SER A 323 -0.58 -0.47 -20.72
N ALA A 324 -0.94 -0.81 -19.48
CA ALA A 324 -0.60 -2.09 -18.87
C ALA A 324 -1.64 -3.20 -19.14
N GLN A 325 -2.94 -2.86 -19.13
CA GLN A 325 -4.04 -3.82 -19.21
C GLN A 325 -5.10 -3.40 -20.24
N THR A 326 -4.66 -2.87 -21.37
CA THR A 326 -5.51 -2.26 -22.41
C THR A 326 -6.77 -3.07 -22.74
N LYS A 327 -6.60 -4.37 -23.05
CA LYS A 327 -7.74 -5.23 -23.42
C LYS A 327 -8.78 -5.35 -22.30
N PHE A 328 -8.35 -5.63 -21.08
CA PHE A 328 -9.28 -5.81 -19.95
C PHE A 328 -9.95 -4.49 -19.56
N GLU A 329 -9.21 -3.40 -19.55
CA GLU A 329 -9.78 -2.09 -19.24
C GLU A 329 -10.76 -1.62 -20.34
N THR A 330 -10.48 -1.91 -21.61
CA THR A 330 -11.43 -1.66 -22.70
C THR A 330 -12.73 -2.45 -22.48
N GLU A 331 -12.65 -3.72 -22.06
CA GLU A 331 -13.84 -4.53 -21.74
C GLU A 331 -14.68 -3.88 -20.62
N LEU A 332 -14.03 -3.34 -19.56
CA LEU A 332 -14.73 -2.63 -18.48
C LEU A 332 -15.45 -1.38 -18.99
N ARG A 333 -14.79 -0.57 -19.81
CA ARG A 333 -15.34 0.66 -20.38
C ARG A 333 -16.50 0.37 -21.34
N ASN A 334 -16.37 -0.67 -22.16
CA ASN A 334 -17.43 -1.14 -23.05
C ASN A 334 -18.67 -1.59 -22.26
N PHE A 335 -18.47 -2.33 -21.16
CA PHE A 335 -19.56 -2.71 -20.26
C PHE A 335 -20.29 -1.48 -19.69
N VAL A 336 -19.54 -0.48 -19.22
CA VAL A 336 -20.10 0.78 -18.70
C VAL A 336 -20.90 1.51 -19.77
N GLN A 337 -20.42 1.54 -21.01
CA GLN A 337 -21.11 2.15 -22.15
C GLN A 337 -22.37 1.38 -22.54
N GLU A 338 -22.29 0.07 -22.68
CA GLU A 338 -23.42 -0.81 -23.00
C GLU A 338 -24.56 -0.69 -21.98
N LYS A 339 -24.21 -0.63 -20.70
CA LYS A 339 -25.21 -0.49 -19.62
C LYS A 339 -25.61 0.96 -19.33
N LYS A 340 -25.11 1.94 -20.07
CA LYS A 340 -25.42 3.38 -19.95
C LYS A 340 -25.09 3.93 -18.56
N LEU A 341 -23.94 3.52 -18.00
CA LEU A 341 -23.51 3.88 -16.63
C LEU A 341 -22.47 5.02 -16.60
N GLN A 342 -22.17 5.66 -17.73
CA GLN A 342 -21.06 6.64 -17.87
C GLN A 342 -21.17 7.82 -16.92
N LYS A 343 -22.40 8.19 -16.48
CA LYS A 343 -22.63 9.30 -15.55
C LYS A 343 -22.35 8.96 -14.09
N ILE A 344 -22.29 7.67 -13.76
CA ILE A 344 -22.20 7.20 -12.37
C ILE A 344 -21.05 6.20 -12.13
N VAL A 345 -20.30 5.83 -13.17
CA VAL A 345 -19.11 5.00 -13.06
C VAL A 345 -17.90 5.78 -13.55
N HIS A 346 -16.91 5.93 -12.69
CA HIS A 346 -15.74 6.75 -12.90
C HIS A 346 -14.48 5.89 -12.95
N PHE A 347 -13.55 6.23 -13.84
CA PHE A 347 -12.23 5.61 -13.91
C PHE A 347 -11.17 6.65 -13.59
N VAL A 348 -10.29 6.34 -12.65
CA VAL A 348 -9.19 7.20 -12.21
C VAL A 348 -7.87 6.48 -12.46
N ASN A 349 -6.90 7.19 -13.01
CA ASN A 349 -5.60 6.64 -13.30
C ASN A 349 -4.88 6.14 -12.04
N LYS A 350 -3.89 5.24 -12.23
CA LYS A 350 -3.01 4.77 -11.16
C LYS A 350 -2.38 5.96 -10.41
N THR A 351 -2.30 5.86 -9.10
CA THR A 351 -1.78 6.92 -8.24
C THR A 351 -0.98 6.35 -7.07
N MET A 352 0.01 7.11 -6.62
CA MET A 352 0.73 6.85 -5.37
C MET A 352 -0.04 7.34 -4.13
N LYS A 353 -0.99 8.26 -4.33
CA LYS A 353 -1.74 8.88 -3.23
C LYS A 353 -3.14 8.30 -3.15
N VAL A 354 -3.34 7.31 -2.26
CA VAL A 354 -4.65 6.66 -2.07
C VAL A 354 -5.56 7.41 -1.09
N ALA A 355 -4.98 8.16 -0.15
CA ALA A 355 -5.72 8.87 0.90
C ALA A 355 -6.85 9.79 0.39
N PRO A 356 -6.69 10.58 -0.70
CA PRO A 356 -7.77 11.39 -1.25
C PRO A 356 -9.00 10.56 -1.67
N TYR A 357 -8.76 9.40 -2.27
CA TYR A 357 -9.85 8.51 -2.72
C TYR A 357 -10.48 7.76 -1.56
N LEU A 358 -9.70 7.37 -0.55
CA LEU A 358 -10.21 6.80 0.70
C LEU A 358 -11.08 7.81 1.47
N ALA A 359 -10.72 9.10 1.44
CA ALA A 359 -11.56 10.16 2.00
C ALA A 359 -12.86 10.37 1.21
N ALA A 360 -12.83 10.19 -0.12
CA ALA A 360 -13.96 10.47 -1.01
C ALA A 360 -15.03 9.39 -1.03
N ILE A 361 -14.65 8.10 -0.96
CA ILE A 361 -15.59 6.97 -1.00
C ILE A 361 -16.36 6.81 0.31
N ASP A 362 -17.48 6.12 0.26
CA ASP A 362 -18.30 5.76 1.42
C ASP A 362 -18.19 4.28 1.78
N VAL A 363 -17.78 3.45 0.82
CA VAL A 363 -17.62 2.00 0.97
C VAL A 363 -16.43 1.54 0.11
N LEU A 364 -15.49 0.81 0.70
CA LEU A 364 -14.48 0.12 -0.07
C LEU A 364 -15.01 -1.21 -0.60
N VAL A 365 -14.75 -1.50 -1.88
CA VAL A 365 -14.97 -2.81 -2.49
C VAL A 365 -13.62 -3.47 -2.74
N GLN A 366 -13.31 -4.51 -1.98
CA GLN A 366 -12.13 -5.34 -2.14
C GLN A 366 -12.57 -6.66 -2.78
N ASN A 367 -12.51 -6.75 -4.11
CA ASN A 367 -13.12 -7.84 -4.88
C ASN A 367 -12.09 -8.77 -5.55
N SER A 368 -10.97 -9.04 -4.88
CA SER A 368 -9.94 -9.92 -5.41
C SER A 368 -10.44 -11.34 -5.58
N GLN A 369 -10.16 -11.91 -6.74
CA GLN A 369 -10.74 -13.16 -7.22
C GLN A 369 -9.86 -14.38 -6.92
N ALA A 370 -10.35 -15.55 -7.27
CA ALA A 370 -9.70 -16.85 -7.08
C ALA A 370 -9.35 -17.10 -5.59
N ARG A 371 -8.08 -16.98 -5.22
CA ARG A 371 -7.60 -17.19 -3.85
C ARG A 371 -7.66 -15.95 -2.97
N GLY A 372 -8.12 -14.83 -3.52
CA GLY A 372 -8.15 -13.55 -2.82
C GLY A 372 -6.80 -12.82 -2.83
N GLU A 373 -6.63 -11.91 -1.90
CA GLU A 373 -5.37 -11.20 -1.64
C GLU A 373 -4.45 -11.99 -0.71
N CYS A 374 -3.16 -11.78 -0.84
CA CYS A 374 -2.21 -12.30 0.15
C CYS A 374 -2.46 -11.70 1.53
N PHE A 375 -2.67 -10.40 1.58
CA PHE A 375 -3.17 -9.68 2.76
C PHE A 375 -4.30 -8.73 2.39
N GLY A 376 -4.04 -7.76 1.51
CA GLY A 376 -5.01 -6.76 1.07
C GLY A 376 -4.87 -5.45 1.85
N ARG A 377 -3.70 -4.81 1.75
CA ARG A 377 -3.35 -3.58 2.47
C ARG A 377 -4.39 -2.48 2.34
N ILE A 378 -4.96 -2.27 1.15
CA ILE A 378 -6.02 -1.28 0.93
C ILE A 378 -7.23 -1.47 1.87
N THR A 379 -7.46 -2.69 2.36
CA THR A 379 -8.53 -3.00 3.30
C THR A 379 -8.30 -2.34 4.65
N ILE A 380 -7.09 -2.46 5.22
CA ILE A 380 -6.74 -1.81 6.49
C ILE A 380 -6.63 -0.29 6.33
N GLU A 381 -6.19 0.18 5.17
CA GLU A 381 -6.14 1.61 4.83
C GLU A 381 -7.56 2.21 4.80
N ALA A 382 -8.53 1.55 4.17
CA ALA A 382 -9.92 1.98 4.17
C ALA A 382 -10.55 1.94 5.58
N MET A 383 -10.25 0.90 6.36
CA MET A 383 -10.73 0.82 7.74
C MET A 383 -10.16 1.94 8.63
N ALA A 384 -8.94 2.44 8.36
CA ALA A 384 -8.37 3.63 9.01
C ALA A 384 -9.23 4.89 8.74
N PHE A 385 -9.79 5.01 7.53
CA PHE A 385 -10.72 6.08 7.15
C PHE A 385 -12.17 5.83 7.64
N LYS A 386 -12.39 4.83 8.49
CA LYS A 386 -13.72 4.44 9.00
C LYS A 386 -14.69 4.01 7.90
N LEU A 387 -14.18 3.39 6.83
CA LEU A 387 -14.99 2.87 5.74
C LEU A 387 -15.36 1.40 6.01
N PRO A 388 -16.64 1.01 5.80
CA PRO A 388 -16.99 -0.40 5.76
C PRO A 388 -16.43 -1.05 4.50
N VAL A 389 -16.13 -2.34 4.57
CA VAL A 389 -15.51 -3.09 3.48
C VAL A 389 -16.48 -4.14 2.93
N LEU A 390 -16.70 -4.14 1.61
CA LEU A 390 -17.28 -5.24 0.87
C LEU A 390 -16.13 -6.11 0.34
N GLY A 391 -15.87 -7.24 1.00
CA GLY A 391 -14.70 -8.07 0.74
C GLY A 391 -15.04 -9.44 0.18
N THR A 392 -14.14 -10.04 -0.62
CA THR A 392 -14.25 -11.46 -0.97
C THR A 392 -13.89 -12.34 0.22
N ALA A 393 -14.64 -13.42 0.41
CA ALA A 393 -14.39 -14.45 1.42
C ALA A 393 -13.24 -15.36 0.98
N ALA A 394 -12.04 -14.77 0.79
CA ALA A 394 -10.86 -15.49 0.33
C ALA A 394 -9.56 -14.77 0.76
N GLY A 395 -8.51 -15.57 0.99
CA GLY A 395 -7.17 -15.08 1.30
C GLY A 395 -7.11 -14.24 2.57
N GLY A 396 -6.14 -13.33 2.64
CA GLY A 396 -5.92 -12.45 3.78
C GLY A 396 -7.07 -11.49 4.08
N THR A 397 -7.98 -11.24 3.14
CA THR A 397 -9.20 -10.44 3.40
C THR A 397 -10.02 -11.00 4.55
N MET A 398 -10.06 -12.32 4.71
CA MET A 398 -10.80 -13.00 5.80
C MET A 398 -10.13 -12.80 7.17
N GLU A 399 -8.85 -12.47 7.21
CA GLU A 399 -8.11 -12.20 8.45
C GLU A 399 -8.30 -10.75 8.91
N ILE A 400 -8.62 -9.86 7.98
CA ILE A 400 -8.83 -8.43 8.23
C ILE A 400 -10.29 -8.14 8.52
N VAL A 401 -11.20 -8.57 7.62
CA VAL A 401 -12.63 -8.22 7.67
C VAL A 401 -13.40 -9.24 8.52
N VAL A 402 -13.94 -8.77 9.64
CA VAL A 402 -14.88 -9.54 10.45
C VAL A 402 -16.27 -9.36 9.84
N ASN A 403 -16.79 -10.45 9.22
CA ASN A 403 -18.05 -10.43 8.50
C ASN A 403 -19.21 -9.97 9.39
N ARG A 404 -20.04 -9.07 8.88
CA ARG A 404 -21.18 -8.41 9.58
C ARG A 404 -20.79 -7.48 10.72
N THR A 405 -19.48 -7.31 10.99
CA THR A 405 -18.98 -6.45 12.06
C THR A 405 -18.18 -5.25 11.49
N THR A 406 -17.13 -5.50 10.70
CA THR A 406 -16.31 -4.46 10.09
C THR A 406 -16.54 -4.32 8.59
N GLY A 407 -17.36 -5.21 8.03
CA GLY A 407 -17.71 -5.26 6.61
C GLY A 407 -18.62 -6.43 6.31
N LEU A 408 -18.88 -6.66 5.03
CA LEU A 408 -19.67 -7.78 4.53
C LEU A 408 -18.84 -8.60 3.54
N LEU A 409 -18.79 -9.92 3.74
CA LEU A 409 -18.08 -10.82 2.85
C LEU A 409 -19.03 -11.44 1.81
N HIS A 410 -18.48 -11.76 0.64
CA HIS A 410 -19.17 -12.44 -0.45
C HIS A 410 -18.21 -13.42 -1.16
N ASN A 411 -18.76 -14.40 -1.87
CA ASN A 411 -17.97 -15.40 -2.58
C ASN A 411 -17.16 -14.79 -3.74
N THR A 412 -16.07 -15.44 -4.12
CA THR A 412 -15.32 -15.13 -5.35
C THR A 412 -16.05 -15.68 -6.58
N GLY A 413 -15.65 -15.24 -7.78
CA GLY A 413 -16.20 -15.71 -9.05
C GLY A 413 -17.55 -15.11 -9.40
N LYS A 414 -18.15 -15.66 -10.42
CA LYS A 414 -19.46 -15.20 -10.93
C LYS A 414 -20.58 -15.34 -9.90
N ASP A 415 -20.50 -16.37 -9.06
CA ASP A 415 -21.47 -16.63 -7.98
C ASP A 415 -21.43 -15.55 -6.90
N GLY A 416 -20.34 -14.81 -6.80
CA GLY A 416 -20.21 -13.67 -5.89
C GLY A 416 -20.92 -12.40 -6.34
N VAL A 417 -21.33 -12.29 -7.62
CA VAL A 417 -21.92 -11.06 -8.17
C VAL A 417 -23.24 -10.70 -7.47
N LEU A 418 -24.17 -11.62 -7.36
CA LEU A 418 -25.47 -11.37 -6.71
C LEU A 418 -25.34 -11.14 -5.19
N PRO A 419 -24.54 -11.93 -4.43
CA PRO A 419 -24.25 -11.60 -3.04
C PRO A 419 -23.63 -10.22 -2.85
N LEU A 420 -22.66 -9.84 -3.70
CA LEU A 420 -22.07 -8.50 -3.66
C LEU A 420 -23.11 -7.41 -3.98
N ALA A 421 -23.98 -7.62 -4.98
CA ALA A 421 -25.07 -6.70 -5.30
C ALA A 421 -26.00 -6.49 -4.10
N LYS A 422 -26.40 -7.57 -3.41
CA LYS A 422 -27.21 -7.51 -2.18
C LYS A 422 -26.47 -6.73 -1.07
N ASN A 423 -25.18 -6.94 -0.92
CA ASN A 423 -24.36 -6.22 0.07
C ASN A 423 -24.25 -4.73 -0.28
N ILE A 424 -24.12 -4.36 -1.57
CA ILE A 424 -24.16 -2.98 -2.05
C ILE A 424 -25.49 -2.32 -1.68
N VAL A 425 -26.64 -2.95 -2.01
CA VAL A 425 -27.97 -2.45 -1.65
C VAL A 425 -28.08 -2.24 -0.14
N LYS A 426 -27.67 -3.22 0.65
CA LYS A 426 -27.74 -3.18 2.11
C LYS A 426 -26.96 -2.00 2.69
N LEU A 427 -25.76 -1.73 2.19
CA LEU A 427 -24.98 -0.57 2.63
C LEU A 427 -25.47 0.74 2.01
N ALA A 428 -26.06 0.72 0.82
CA ALA A 428 -26.66 1.91 0.23
C ALA A 428 -27.88 2.42 1.02
N THR A 429 -28.70 1.49 1.49
CA THR A 429 -29.96 1.81 2.21
C THR A 429 -29.79 2.07 3.69
N ASN A 430 -28.67 1.66 4.30
CA ASN A 430 -28.50 1.73 5.75
C ASN A 430 -27.24 2.51 6.16
N MET A 431 -27.40 3.80 6.37
CA MET A 431 -26.31 4.71 6.77
C MET A 431 -25.74 4.35 8.14
N GLU A 432 -26.58 3.96 9.10
CA GLU A 432 -26.15 3.59 10.45
C GLU A 432 -25.27 2.34 10.43
N MET A 433 -25.62 1.35 9.60
CA MET A 433 -24.77 0.17 9.39
C MET A 433 -23.42 0.54 8.80
N ARG A 434 -23.37 1.46 7.81
CA ARG A 434 -22.09 1.93 7.24
C ARG A 434 -21.21 2.56 8.32
N ARG A 435 -21.78 3.47 9.13
CA ARG A 435 -21.06 4.17 10.21
C ARG A 435 -20.56 3.21 11.28
N THR A 436 -21.42 2.31 11.74
CA THR A 436 -21.07 1.33 12.78
C THR A 436 -19.98 0.37 12.31
N MET A 437 -20.08 -0.17 11.08
CA MET A 437 -19.06 -1.04 10.53
C MET A 437 -17.72 -0.30 10.32
N GLY A 438 -17.77 0.93 9.82
CA GLY A 438 -16.57 1.75 9.64
C GLY A 438 -15.89 2.06 10.97
N LYS A 439 -16.64 2.42 12.02
CA LYS A 439 -16.11 2.65 13.37
C LYS A 439 -15.41 1.40 13.92
N LYS A 440 -16.09 0.23 13.87
CA LYS A 440 -15.51 -1.04 14.33
C LYS A 440 -14.29 -1.44 13.49
N GLY A 441 -14.27 -1.13 12.19
CA GLY A 441 -13.10 -1.32 11.34
C GLY A 441 -11.91 -0.49 11.81
N TYR A 442 -12.12 0.77 12.11
CA TYR A 442 -11.09 1.67 12.65
C TYR A 442 -10.55 1.18 14.02
N GLU A 443 -11.43 0.76 14.92
CA GLU A 443 -11.04 0.19 16.22
C GLU A 443 -10.12 -1.02 16.01
N ARG A 444 -10.49 -1.93 15.11
CA ARG A 444 -9.67 -3.11 14.76
C ARG A 444 -8.30 -2.73 14.15
N VAL A 445 -8.23 -1.67 13.34
CA VAL A 445 -6.95 -1.14 12.82
C VAL A 445 -6.07 -0.68 13.98
N LYS A 446 -6.62 0.05 14.93
CA LYS A 446 -5.88 0.54 16.10
C LYS A 446 -5.36 -0.60 16.98
N GLU A 447 -6.06 -1.70 17.07
CA GLU A 447 -5.66 -2.87 17.86
C GLU A 447 -4.59 -3.73 17.18
N MET A 448 -4.56 -3.81 15.84
CA MET A 448 -3.82 -4.87 15.16
C MET A 448 -2.97 -4.43 13.97
N PHE A 449 -3.34 -3.32 13.28
CA PHE A 449 -2.83 -3.00 11.95
C PHE A 449 -2.22 -1.60 11.83
N LEU A 450 -1.58 -1.13 12.90
CA LEU A 450 -0.73 0.06 12.86
C LEU A 450 0.72 -0.32 12.53
N GLU A 451 1.50 0.65 12.06
CA GLU A 451 2.91 0.49 11.71
C GLU A 451 3.73 -0.11 12.87
N HIS A 452 3.49 0.31 14.10
CA HIS A 452 4.20 -0.25 15.24
C HIS A 452 3.89 -1.74 15.48
N HIS A 453 2.66 -2.21 15.21
CA HIS A 453 2.34 -3.63 15.29
C HIS A 453 3.13 -4.45 14.26
N MET A 454 3.19 -3.95 13.01
CA MET A 454 4.00 -4.56 11.94
C MET A 454 5.48 -4.54 12.31
N SER A 455 6.00 -3.41 12.80
CA SER A 455 7.40 -3.26 13.21
C SER A 455 7.80 -4.22 14.33
N HIS A 456 6.93 -4.46 15.32
CA HIS A 456 7.17 -5.46 16.38
C HIS A 456 7.23 -6.88 15.84
N ARG A 457 6.31 -7.25 14.92
CA ARG A 457 6.30 -8.57 14.27
C ARG A 457 7.56 -8.76 13.43
N ILE A 458 7.93 -7.77 12.62
CA ILE A 458 9.18 -7.80 11.84
C ILE A 458 10.39 -7.91 12.76
N ALA A 459 10.46 -7.13 13.82
CA ALA A 459 11.58 -7.16 14.77
C ALA A 459 11.78 -8.55 15.41
N SER A 460 10.69 -9.24 15.75
CA SER A 460 10.75 -10.62 16.25
C SER A 460 11.38 -11.56 15.21
N VAL A 461 10.93 -11.48 13.97
CA VAL A 461 11.47 -12.30 12.87
C VAL A 461 12.96 -12.00 12.63
N LEU A 462 13.33 -10.73 12.55
CA LEU A 462 14.73 -10.34 12.29
C LEU A 462 15.69 -10.78 13.41
N ARG A 463 15.26 -10.76 14.68
CA ARG A 463 16.09 -11.28 15.79
C ARG A 463 16.39 -12.76 15.61
N GLU A 464 15.39 -13.57 15.28
CA GLU A 464 15.56 -15.00 15.07
C GLU A 464 16.48 -15.30 13.87
N VAL A 465 16.28 -14.61 12.74
CA VAL A 465 17.08 -14.77 11.53
C VAL A 465 18.55 -14.40 11.80
N LEU A 466 18.81 -13.30 12.50
CA LEU A 466 20.17 -12.89 12.86
C LEU A 466 20.85 -13.89 13.85
N GLN A 467 20.08 -14.46 14.77
CA GLN A 467 20.61 -15.52 15.65
C GLN A 467 20.98 -16.78 14.86
N HIS A 468 20.13 -17.20 13.94
CA HIS A 468 20.39 -18.33 13.06
C HIS A 468 21.66 -18.12 12.22
N ALA A 469 21.83 -16.95 11.62
CA ALA A 469 23.01 -16.61 10.83
C ALA A 469 24.31 -16.65 11.67
N LYS A 470 24.27 -16.20 12.93
CA LYS A 470 25.43 -16.25 13.83
C LYS A 470 25.84 -17.69 14.20
N ILE A 471 24.87 -18.55 14.48
CA ILE A 471 25.15 -19.96 14.81
C ILE A 471 25.81 -20.64 13.62
N HIS A 472 25.31 -20.46 12.40
CA HIS A 472 25.91 -21.03 11.20
C HIS A 472 27.34 -20.51 10.92
N SER A 473 27.61 -19.23 11.18
CA SER A 473 28.96 -18.70 10.99
C SER A 473 29.97 -19.22 12.00
N GLN A 474 29.56 -19.63 13.20
CA GLN A 474 30.41 -20.21 14.22
C GLN A 474 30.72 -21.67 13.94
N THR A 475 29.74 -22.45 13.46
CA THR A 475 29.96 -23.86 13.10
C THR A 475 30.89 -24.03 11.90
N THR A 476 30.79 -23.18 10.89
CA THR A 476 31.72 -23.22 9.72
C THR A 476 33.13 -22.77 10.05
N ASN A 477 33.35 -21.99 11.12
CA ASN A 477 34.70 -21.61 11.56
C ASN A 477 35.34 -22.62 12.55
N SER A 478 34.58 -23.56 13.10
CA SER A 478 35.10 -24.61 13.98
C SER A 478 35.53 -25.89 13.26
N ASP A 479 35.18 -26.01 11.96
CA ASP A 479 35.54 -27.17 11.14
C ASP A 479 36.78 -26.93 10.26
N TYR A 480 37.52 -25.85 10.53
CA TYR A 480 38.83 -25.52 9.97
C TYR A 480 39.85 -25.30 11.12
#